data_9aa4cb2548584a7779c39c3f2c260191
#
_entry.id   9aa4cb2548584a7779c39c3f2c260191
#
_cell.length_a   1.000
_cell.length_b   1.000
_cell.length_c   1.000
_cell.angle_alpha   90.00
_cell.angle_beta   90.00
_cell.angle_gamma   90.00
#
_symmetry.space_group_name_H-M   'P 1'
#
loop_
_entity.id
_entity.type
_entity.pdbx_description
1 polymer ?
#
loop_
_entity_poly.entity_id
_entity_poly.type
_entity_poly.pdbx_seq_one_letter_code
_entity_poly.pdbx_strand_id
1 'polypeptide(L)'
;MTTVEPQVKEVDFLALSSGEPLRVALLLPMTDGDKQNPNYLDFYQGFLLGLEKIKTQYGYSVRVDLFNTRQESDRLRTIVDDADFRAARLIVGPVYEEELPAVIGYAEEYAVPVVSPLADVKNVDSDVLFQMAPPQMRKYAKIEELTQGEHKQVTLIYGEKNDREFER
;
A
#
# COMPACT_ATOMS: atom_id res chain seq x y z
N MET A 1 24.16 -30.70 2.84
CA MET A 1 23.28 -29.55 3.12
C MET A 1 22.68 -29.13 1.78
N THR A 2 21.42 -29.48 1.57
CA THR A 2 20.71 -29.18 0.31
C THR A 2 20.07 -27.82 0.50
N THR A 3 20.56 -26.83 -0.20
CA THR A 3 19.97 -25.49 -0.24
C THR A 3 18.64 -25.60 -1.01
N VAL A 4 17.55 -25.48 -0.33
CA VAL A 4 16.23 -25.37 -0.96
C VAL A 4 16.11 -23.90 -1.42
N GLU A 5 16.20 -23.66 -2.72
CA GLU A 5 15.85 -22.38 -3.30
C GLU A 5 14.36 -22.13 -3.09
N PRO A 6 13.95 -20.94 -2.59
CA PRO A 6 12.54 -20.60 -2.50
C PRO A 6 11.96 -20.56 -3.92
N GLN A 7 11.00 -21.44 -4.18
CA GLN A 7 10.21 -21.37 -5.41
C GLN A 7 9.33 -20.12 -5.34
N VAL A 8 9.76 -19.06 -6.02
CA VAL A 8 8.90 -17.91 -6.32
C VAL A 8 7.75 -18.46 -7.17
N LYS A 9 6.53 -18.47 -6.63
CA LYS A 9 5.33 -18.73 -7.42
C LYS A 9 5.22 -17.56 -8.41
N GLU A 10 5.55 -17.81 -9.67
CA GLU A 10 5.25 -16.86 -10.75
C GLU A 10 3.73 -16.64 -10.74
N VAL A 11 3.33 -15.43 -10.38
CA VAL A 11 1.93 -15.00 -10.57
C VAL A 11 1.78 -14.79 -12.07
N ASP A 12 1.01 -15.67 -12.70
CA ASP A 12 0.76 -15.58 -14.14
C ASP A 12 -0.17 -14.39 -14.45
N PHE A 13 0.44 -13.21 -14.62
CA PHE A 13 -0.27 -12.01 -15.05
C PHE A 13 -0.86 -12.13 -16.46
N LEU A 14 -0.44 -13.13 -17.24
CA LEU A 14 -0.96 -13.39 -18.58
C LEU A 14 -2.34 -14.08 -18.56
N ALA A 15 -2.77 -14.63 -17.44
CA ALA A 15 -4.13 -15.12 -17.27
C ALA A 15 -5.20 -14.03 -17.37
N LEU A 16 -4.81 -12.75 -17.38
CA LEU A 16 -5.70 -11.62 -17.66
C LEU A 16 -6.12 -11.51 -19.13
N SER A 17 -5.58 -12.32 -20.03
CA SER A 17 -5.92 -12.34 -21.45
C SER A 17 -7.28 -12.95 -21.78
N SER A 18 -8.04 -13.41 -20.77
CA SER A 18 -9.37 -14.04 -20.97
C SER A 18 -10.53 -13.06 -21.20
N GLY A 19 -10.26 -11.75 -21.31
CA GLY A 19 -11.30 -10.73 -21.53
C GLY A 19 -12.08 -10.31 -20.28
N GLU A 20 -11.82 -10.95 -19.14
CA GLU A 20 -12.41 -10.52 -17.86
C GLU A 20 -11.65 -9.33 -17.26
N PRO A 21 -12.37 -8.37 -16.65
CA PRO A 21 -11.70 -7.25 -15.99
C PRO A 21 -10.90 -7.72 -14.79
N LEU A 22 -9.70 -7.16 -14.60
CA LEU A 22 -8.96 -7.30 -13.33
C LEU A 22 -9.78 -6.70 -12.19
N ARG A 23 -10.11 -7.51 -11.20
CA ARG A 23 -10.82 -7.03 -9.99
C ARG A 23 -9.82 -6.51 -8.98
N VAL A 24 -10.02 -5.25 -8.56
CA VAL A 24 -9.19 -4.55 -7.59
C VAL A 24 -10.03 -4.14 -6.40
N ALA A 25 -9.65 -4.58 -5.20
CA ALA A 25 -10.20 -4.05 -3.96
C ALA A 25 -9.40 -2.81 -3.57
N LEU A 26 -10.06 -1.66 -3.47
CA LEU A 26 -9.45 -0.40 -3.07
C LEU A 26 -9.90 -0.05 -1.64
N LEU A 27 -8.97 -0.05 -0.70
CA LEU A 27 -9.19 0.20 0.72
C LEU A 27 -8.77 1.61 1.09
N LEU A 28 -9.71 2.51 1.31
CA LEU A 28 -9.47 3.90 1.67
C LEU A 28 -10.35 4.34 2.84
N PRO A 29 -9.85 5.16 3.77
CA PRO A 29 -10.66 5.77 4.82
C PRO A 29 -11.39 7.01 4.27
N MET A 30 -12.45 6.76 3.48
CA MET A 30 -13.21 7.79 2.79
C MET A 30 -13.93 8.76 3.73
N THR A 31 -14.17 8.34 4.98
CA THR A 31 -14.85 9.15 5.99
C THR A 31 -14.08 9.14 7.30
N ASP A 32 -14.12 10.27 8.01
CA ASP A 32 -13.72 10.43 9.39
C ASP A 32 -14.98 10.73 10.20
N GLY A 33 -15.49 9.74 10.91
CA GLY A 33 -16.86 9.76 11.46
C GLY A 33 -17.89 9.94 10.34
N ASP A 34 -18.73 10.98 10.45
CA ASP A 34 -19.75 11.31 9.46
C ASP A 34 -19.28 12.26 8.36
N LYS A 35 -18.02 12.72 8.42
CA LYS A 35 -17.47 13.67 7.46
C LYS A 35 -16.67 12.95 6.38
N GLN A 36 -16.87 13.38 5.15
CA GLN A 36 -16.06 12.91 4.02
C GLN A 36 -14.65 13.45 4.11
N ASN A 37 -13.64 12.59 3.85
CA ASN A 37 -12.25 12.99 3.80
C ASN A 37 -11.88 13.41 2.37
N PRO A 38 -11.65 14.69 2.09
CA PRO A 38 -11.40 15.18 0.74
C PRO A 38 -10.10 14.64 0.14
N ASN A 39 -9.08 14.39 0.96
CA ASN A 39 -7.78 13.90 0.48
C ASN A 39 -7.91 12.50 -0.15
N TYR A 40 -8.72 11.63 0.45
CA TYR A 40 -8.94 10.29 -0.10
C TYR A 40 -9.94 10.28 -1.26
N LEU A 41 -10.84 11.26 -1.31
CA LEU A 41 -11.66 11.47 -2.49
C LEU A 41 -10.80 11.86 -3.69
N ASP A 42 -9.87 12.79 -3.52
CA ASP A 42 -8.93 13.21 -4.57
C ASP A 42 -8.01 12.04 -4.99
N PHE A 43 -7.53 11.25 -4.03
CA PHE A 43 -6.77 10.03 -4.33
C PHE A 43 -7.58 9.06 -5.19
N TYR A 44 -8.85 8.80 -4.81
CA TYR A 44 -9.74 7.91 -5.55
C TYR A 44 -9.99 8.39 -6.98
N GLN A 45 -10.23 9.69 -7.17
CA GLN A 45 -10.42 10.28 -8.49
C GLN A 45 -9.17 10.14 -9.34
N GLY A 46 -7.98 10.41 -8.76
CA GLY A 46 -6.70 10.24 -9.44
C GLY A 46 -6.44 8.77 -9.82
N PHE A 47 -6.80 7.85 -8.95
CA PHE A 47 -6.71 6.41 -9.21
C PHE A 47 -7.58 6.01 -10.41
N LEU A 48 -8.85 6.42 -10.45
CA LEU A 48 -9.74 6.14 -11.58
C LEU A 48 -9.25 6.76 -12.89
N LEU A 49 -8.70 7.97 -12.85
CA LEU A 49 -8.11 8.62 -14.02
C LEU A 49 -6.91 7.82 -14.54
N GLY A 50 -6.08 7.30 -13.64
CA GLY A 50 -4.96 6.41 -14.00
C GLY A 50 -5.44 5.13 -14.69
N LEU A 51 -6.51 4.51 -14.20
CA LEU A 51 -7.10 3.32 -14.80
C LEU A 51 -7.69 3.58 -16.19
N GLU A 52 -8.34 4.73 -16.39
CA GLU A 52 -8.85 5.13 -17.71
C GLU A 52 -7.72 5.28 -18.73
N LYS A 53 -6.59 5.82 -18.29
CA LYS A 53 -5.37 5.92 -19.11
C LYS A 53 -4.83 4.52 -19.46
N ILE A 54 -4.76 3.60 -18.51
CA ILE A 54 -4.33 2.21 -18.74
C ILE A 54 -5.26 1.52 -19.73
N LYS A 55 -6.56 1.67 -19.56
CA LYS A 55 -7.55 1.12 -20.49
C LYS A 55 -7.38 1.65 -21.92
N THR A 56 -7.19 2.96 -22.05
CA THR A 56 -7.03 3.61 -23.35
C THR A 56 -5.71 3.23 -24.02
N GLN A 57 -4.63 3.13 -23.26
CA GLN A 57 -3.29 2.89 -23.78
C GLN A 57 -3.00 1.41 -24.05
N TYR A 58 -3.49 0.52 -23.19
CA TYR A 58 -3.13 -0.90 -23.19
C TYR A 58 -4.33 -1.85 -23.44
N GLY A 59 -5.55 -1.33 -23.46
CA GLY A 59 -6.76 -2.13 -23.66
C GLY A 59 -7.16 -2.98 -22.44
N TYR A 60 -6.51 -2.85 -21.29
CA TYR A 60 -6.85 -3.59 -20.08
C TYR A 60 -8.11 -3.03 -19.43
N SER A 61 -9.01 -3.91 -19.04
CA SER A 61 -10.21 -3.56 -18.28
C SER A 61 -9.99 -3.86 -16.80
N VAL A 62 -10.32 -2.89 -15.95
CA VAL A 62 -10.18 -3.01 -14.50
C VAL A 62 -11.52 -2.67 -13.84
N ARG A 63 -11.98 -3.51 -12.94
CA ARG A 63 -13.11 -3.24 -12.05
C ARG A 63 -12.57 -2.90 -10.66
N VAL A 64 -12.99 -1.78 -10.12
CA VAL A 64 -12.60 -1.32 -8.77
C VAL A 64 -13.80 -1.43 -7.84
N ASP A 65 -13.64 -2.21 -6.79
CA ASP A 65 -14.58 -2.30 -5.68
C ASP A 65 -13.98 -1.48 -4.52
N LEU A 66 -14.61 -0.33 -4.19
CA LEU A 66 -14.14 0.61 -3.17
C LEU A 66 -14.71 0.24 -1.80
N PHE A 67 -13.83 0.04 -0.82
CA PHE A 67 -14.17 -0.25 0.56
C PHE A 67 -13.72 0.91 1.47
N ASN A 68 -14.66 1.46 2.23
CA ASN A 68 -14.37 2.51 3.19
C ASN A 68 -13.91 1.90 4.52
N THR A 69 -12.62 2.00 4.83
CA THR A 69 -12.03 1.43 6.07
C THR A 69 -12.37 2.24 7.31
N ARG A 70 -12.71 3.53 7.18
CA ARG A 70 -12.94 4.47 8.27
C ARG A 70 -11.81 4.56 9.29
N GLN A 71 -10.62 4.04 8.94
CA GLN A 71 -9.50 3.88 9.86
C GLN A 71 -9.86 3.00 11.09
N GLU A 72 -10.73 2.02 10.89
CA GLU A 72 -11.22 1.11 11.93
C GLU A 72 -10.78 -0.34 11.62
N SER A 73 -9.89 -0.91 12.44
CA SER A 73 -9.38 -2.28 12.21
C SER A 73 -10.48 -3.36 12.27
N ASP A 74 -11.52 -3.16 13.09
CA ASP A 74 -12.64 -4.11 13.17
C ASP A 74 -13.48 -4.11 11.90
N ARG A 75 -13.57 -2.96 11.23
CA ARG A 75 -14.25 -2.85 9.95
C ARG A 75 -13.52 -3.62 8.85
N LEU A 76 -12.18 -3.59 8.87
CA LEU A 76 -11.38 -4.36 7.92
C LEU A 76 -11.61 -5.86 8.02
N ARG A 77 -11.80 -6.40 9.20
CA ARG A 77 -12.16 -7.82 9.38
C ARG A 77 -13.48 -8.16 8.68
N THR A 78 -14.46 -7.25 8.75
CA THR A 78 -15.72 -7.42 8.04
C THR A 78 -15.54 -7.29 6.53
N ILE A 79 -14.68 -6.38 6.05
CA ILE A 79 -14.38 -6.21 4.63
C ILE A 79 -13.69 -7.45 4.06
N VAL A 80 -12.76 -8.05 4.79
CA VAL A 80 -12.06 -9.28 4.35
C VAL A 80 -13.02 -10.46 4.14
N ASP A 81 -14.16 -10.47 4.84
CA ASP A 81 -15.22 -11.47 4.66
C ASP A 81 -16.21 -11.15 3.53
N ASP A 82 -16.14 -9.95 2.94
CA ASP A 82 -17.01 -9.54 1.85
C ASP A 82 -16.71 -10.30 0.56
N ALA A 83 -17.75 -10.72 -0.17
CA ALA A 83 -17.62 -11.52 -1.38
C ALA A 83 -16.92 -10.77 -2.53
N ASP A 84 -17.14 -9.46 -2.65
CA ASP A 84 -16.50 -8.63 -3.67
C ASP A 84 -15.01 -8.41 -3.33
N PHE A 85 -14.67 -8.27 -2.04
CA PHE A 85 -13.29 -8.22 -1.59
C PHE A 85 -12.56 -9.54 -1.93
N ARG A 86 -13.17 -10.68 -1.60
CA ARG A 86 -12.59 -12.01 -1.86
C ARG A 86 -12.46 -12.34 -3.34
N ALA A 87 -13.23 -11.70 -4.20
CA ALA A 87 -13.09 -11.84 -5.64
C ALA A 87 -11.98 -10.96 -6.24
N ALA A 88 -11.35 -10.11 -5.46
CA ALA A 88 -10.25 -9.26 -5.93
C ALA A 88 -8.97 -10.07 -6.20
N ARG A 89 -8.26 -9.67 -7.24
CA ARG A 89 -6.96 -10.23 -7.65
C ARG A 89 -5.79 -9.30 -7.30
N LEU A 90 -6.11 -8.12 -6.84
CA LEU A 90 -5.18 -7.10 -6.35
C LEU A 90 -5.88 -6.30 -5.26
N ILE A 91 -5.19 -6.07 -4.17
CA ILE A 91 -5.63 -5.19 -3.09
C ILE A 91 -4.76 -3.93 -3.12
N VAL A 92 -5.38 -2.75 -3.12
CA VAL A 92 -4.71 -1.45 -3.02
C VAL A 92 -5.15 -0.78 -1.72
N GLY A 93 -4.20 -0.50 -0.85
CA GLY A 93 -4.45 -0.13 0.54
C GLY A 93 -4.32 -1.35 1.46
N PRO A 94 -4.64 -1.17 2.75
CA PRO A 94 -5.01 0.07 3.40
C PRO A 94 -3.89 1.11 3.39
N VAL A 95 -4.21 2.35 3.77
CA VAL A 95 -3.26 3.47 3.71
C VAL A 95 -2.49 3.68 5.01
N TYR A 96 -2.89 3.02 6.08
CA TYR A 96 -2.22 3.07 7.38
C TYR A 96 -1.58 1.72 7.71
N GLU A 97 -0.35 1.75 8.27
CA GLU A 97 0.40 0.54 8.60
C GLU A 97 -0.35 -0.34 9.62
N GLU A 98 -0.99 0.27 10.61
CA GLU A 98 -1.74 -0.42 11.65
C GLU A 98 -2.96 -1.22 11.15
N GLU A 99 -3.43 -0.90 9.95
CA GLU A 99 -4.52 -1.61 9.28
C GLU A 99 -4.05 -2.84 8.48
N LEU A 100 -2.77 -2.88 8.07
CA LEU A 100 -2.21 -3.93 7.22
C LEU A 100 -2.35 -5.35 7.79
N PRO A 101 -2.11 -5.61 9.10
CA PRO A 101 -2.21 -6.97 9.64
C PRO A 101 -3.58 -7.62 9.43
N ALA A 102 -4.66 -6.81 9.37
CA ALA A 102 -6.01 -7.33 9.14
C ALA A 102 -6.21 -7.89 7.72
N VAL A 103 -5.43 -7.42 6.76
CA VAL A 103 -5.53 -7.77 5.33
C VAL A 103 -4.47 -8.78 4.92
N ILE A 104 -3.27 -8.67 5.49
CA ILE A 104 -2.12 -9.49 5.09
C ILE A 104 -2.35 -10.97 5.31
N GLY A 105 -2.98 -11.37 6.43
CA GLY A 105 -3.27 -12.78 6.69
C GLY A 105 -4.11 -13.43 5.58
N TYR A 106 -5.14 -12.74 5.10
CA TYR A 106 -5.93 -13.18 3.95
C TYR A 106 -5.09 -13.19 2.66
N ALA A 107 -4.33 -12.12 2.44
CA ALA A 107 -3.55 -11.96 1.22
C ALA A 107 -2.47 -13.04 1.07
N GLU A 108 -1.82 -13.45 2.15
CA GLU A 108 -0.85 -14.56 2.17
C GLU A 108 -1.51 -15.92 1.93
N GLU A 109 -2.67 -16.16 2.57
CA GLU A 109 -3.40 -17.43 2.41
C GLU A 109 -3.82 -17.66 0.95
N TYR A 110 -4.26 -16.60 0.27
CA TYR A 110 -4.79 -16.68 -1.10
C TYR A 110 -3.81 -16.18 -2.18
N ALA A 111 -2.58 -15.83 -1.80
CA ALA A 111 -1.54 -15.29 -2.68
C ALA A 111 -2.01 -14.06 -3.50
N VAL A 112 -2.76 -13.14 -2.85
CA VAL A 112 -3.25 -11.90 -3.46
C VAL A 112 -2.25 -10.78 -3.15
N PRO A 113 -1.69 -10.10 -4.16
CA PRO A 113 -0.78 -8.98 -3.93
C PRO A 113 -1.50 -7.80 -3.27
N VAL A 114 -0.82 -7.18 -2.30
CA VAL A 114 -1.25 -5.97 -1.59
C VAL A 114 -0.31 -4.84 -1.90
N VAL A 115 -0.82 -3.74 -2.42
CA VAL A 115 -0.07 -2.52 -2.67
C VAL A 115 -0.42 -1.49 -1.61
N SER A 116 0.52 -1.13 -0.75
CA SER A 116 0.38 -0.02 0.20
C SER A 116 0.81 1.28 -0.47
N PRO A 117 -0.12 2.19 -0.79
CA PRO A 117 0.19 3.35 -1.60
C PRO A 117 0.89 4.48 -0.83
N LEU A 118 0.61 4.64 0.46
CA LEU A 118 0.99 5.81 1.25
C LEU A 118 1.74 5.49 2.54
N ALA A 119 1.54 4.30 3.13
CA ALA A 119 2.19 3.94 4.38
C ALA A 119 3.70 3.73 4.20
N ASP A 120 4.48 4.23 5.16
CA ASP A 120 5.86 3.82 5.39
C ASP A 120 5.82 2.59 6.31
N VAL A 121 5.88 1.41 5.71
CA VAL A 121 5.71 0.13 6.40
C VAL A 121 7.03 -0.26 7.08
N LYS A 122 7.00 -0.43 8.40
CA LYS A 122 8.20 -0.74 9.20
C LYS A 122 8.09 -2.08 9.92
N ASN A 123 6.88 -2.47 10.29
CA ASN A 123 6.64 -3.59 11.20
C ASN A 123 5.88 -4.76 10.55
N VAL A 124 5.56 -4.66 9.27
CA VAL A 124 4.90 -5.72 8.50
C VAL A 124 5.84 -6.19 7.42
N ASP A 125 6.26 -7.45 7.52
CA ASP A 125 7.11 -8.12 6.53
C ASP A 125 6.27 -9.24 5.88
N SER A 126 6.10 -9.16 4.56
CA SER A 126 5.30 -10.11 3.80
C SER A 126 5.67 -10.10 2.32
N ASP A 127 5.78 -11.29 1.73
CA ASP A 127 6.12 -11.47 0.31
C ASP A 127 5.02 -10.99 -0.64
N VAL A 128 3.80 -10.80 -0.14
CA VAL A 128 2.68 -10.30 -0.93
C VAL A 128 2.49 -8.78 -0.82
N LEU A 129 3.28 -8.10 0.03
CA LEU A 129 3.15 -6.67 0.30
C LEU A 129 4.15 -5.85 -0.51
N PHE A 130 3.63 -4.91 -1.27
CA PHE A 130 4.39 -3.96 -2.08
C PHE A 130 4.17 -2.53 -1.58
N GLN A 131 5.20 -1.93 -1.01
CA GLN A 131 5.16 -0.54 -0.57
C GLN A 131 5.50 0.40 -1.72
N MET A 132 4.65 1.41 -1.98
CA MET A 132 4.92 2.45 -2.98
C MET A 132 5.59 3.67 -2.39
N ALA A 133 5.25 4.04 -1.14
CA ALA A 133 5.91 5.15 -0.46
C ALA A 133 7.40 4.81 -0.23
N PRO A 134 8.34 5.72 -0.57
CA PRO A 134 9.73 5.49 -0.24
C PRO A 134 9.92 5.48 1.28
N PRO A 135 10.72 4.56 1.85
CA PRO A 135 11.02 4.56 3.27
C PRO A 135 11.53 5.94 3.73
N GLN A 136 11.05 6.41 4.88
CA GLN A 136 11.45 7.73 5.39
C GLN A 136 12.97 7.86 5.56
N MET A 137 13.64 6.77 5.91
CA MET A 137 15.11 6.73 6.02
C MET A 137 15.81 7.21 4.74
N ARG A 138 15.21 7.02 3.56
CA ARG A 138 15.78 7.53 2.31
C ARG A 138 15.79 9.06 2.21
N LYS A 139 14.90 9.75 2.91
CA LYS A 139 14.90 11.22 2.98
C LYS A 139 16.17 11.74 3.65
N TYR A 140 16.71 10.96 4.56
CA TYR A 140 17.86 11.33 5.39
C TYR A 140 19.19 10.82 4.84
N ALA A 141 19.19 9.87 3.91
CA ALA A 141 20.42 9.34 3.33
C ALA A 141 21.33 10.44 2.74
N LYS A 142 20.75 11.48 2.16
CA LYS A 142 21.52 12.62 1.66
C LYS A 142 22.08 13.50 2.77
N ILE A 143 21.37 13.64 3.87
CA ILE A 143 21.84 14.35 5.04
C ILE A 143 22.99 13.57 5.69
N GLU A 144 22.82 12.26 5.83
CA GLU A 144 23.84 11.37 6.33
C GLU A 144 25.13 11.45 5.48
N GLU A 145 25.02 11.37 4.16
CA GLU A 145 26.14 11.55 3.21
C GLU A 145 26.83 12.91 3.42
N LEU A 146 26.06 14.01 3.59
CA LEU A 146 26.59 15.34 3.80
C LEU A 146 27.24 15.54 5.16
N THR A 147 26.83 14.75 6.17
CA THR A 147 27.31 14.85 7.54
C THR A 147 28.44 13.87 7.85
N GLN A 148 28.67 12.89 7.00
CA GLN A 148 29.83 11.99 7.08
C GLN A 148 31.14 12.75 6.86
N GLY A 149 32.08 12.61 7.78
CA GLY A 149 33.43 13.16 7.71
C GLY A 149 33.93 13.74 9.02
N GLU A 150 35.24 13.68 9.21
CA GLU A 150 35.87 14.22 10.40
C GLU A 150 35.70 15.75 10.49
N HIS A 151 35.40 16.25 11.67
CA HIS A 151 35.28 17.68 12.00
C HIS A 151 34.05 18.45 11.48
N LYS A 152 32.95 17.78 11.14
CA LYS A 152 31.70 18.49 10.84
C LYS A 152 30.86 18.71 12.09
N GLN A 153 30.49 19.97 12.35
CA GLN A 153 29.44 20.29 13.31
C GLN A 153 28.10 20.30 12.57
N VAL A 154 27.15 19.51 13.06
CA VAL A 154 25.79 19.45 12.53
C VAL A 154 24.86 20.07 13.54
N THR A 155 24.10 21.07 13.11
CA THR A 155 23.04 21.69 13.91
C THR A 155 21.70 21.25 13.37
N LEU A 156 20.93 20.50 14.15
CA LEU A 156 19.55 20.11 13.85
C LEU A 156 18.60 21.18 14.36
N ILE A 157 17.78 21.71 13.45
CA ILE A 157 16.69 22.63 13.81
C ILE A 157 15.40 21.91 13.44
N TYR A 158 14.56 21.61 14.43
CA TYR A 158 13.31 20.88 14.24
C TYR A 158 12.12 21.59 14.92
N GLY A 159 10.93 21.41 14.37
CA GLY A 159 9.69 21.91 14.94
C GLY A 159 9.07 20.95 15.96
N GLU A 160 8.36 21.48 16.93
CA GLU A 160 7.98 20.83 18.21
C GLU A 160 7.22 19.49 18.13
N LYS A 161 6.72 19.03 17.00
CA LYS A 161 5.80 17.87 16.99
C LYS A 161 6.12 16.72 16.04
N ASN A 162 6.81 16.94 14.94
CA ASN A 162 6.84 15.92 13.88
C ASN A 162 8.22 15.31 13.60
N ASP A 163 9.30 15.80 14.23
CA ASP A 163 10.65 15.47 13.78
C ASP A 163 11.47 14.71 14.84
N ARG A 164 10.84 14.14 15.86
CA ARG A 164 11.52 13.31 16.88
C ARG A 164 12.12 12.00 16.32
N GLU A 165 11.86 11.69 15.08
CA GLU A 165 12.46 10.54 14.41
C GLU A 165 13.97 10.69 14.18
N PHE A 166 14.51 11.92 14.27
CA PHE A 166 15.94 12.19 14.21
C PHE A 166 16.70 11.89 15.52
N GLU A 167 15.99 11.65 16.61
CA GLU A 167 16.60 11.39 17.92
C GLU A 167 16.90 9.90 18.15
N ARG A 168 16.62 9.03 17.21
CA ARG A 168 16.91 7.59 17.21
C ARG A 168 17.94 7.27 16.14
#